data_0eec6c02c5bd5660703afe2196a11d69
#
_entry.id   0eec6c02c5bd5660703afe2196a11d69
#
_cell.length_a   1.000
_cell.length_b   1.000
_cell.length_c   1.000
_cell.angle_alpha   90.00
_cell.angle_beta   90.00
_cell.angle_gamma   90.00
#
_symmetry.space_group_name_H-M   'P 1'
#
loop_
_entity.id
_entity.type
_entity.pdbx_description
1 polymer ?
#
loop_
_entity_poly.entity_id
_entity_poly.type
_entity_poly.pdbx_seq_one_letter_code
_entity_poly.pdbx_strand_id
1 'polypeptide(L)'
;MNDMRKILSIICLCLLTHLAHAQIGNEAYGFLRLPSSSHANALGGYNVSIIEPDPALGFHNPALLGGEMDNMVNLNYLNYISDINAGSTIYTKAFKERGTWGAGATFFSYGKIKEYSKENEYIGDVSAKDIALQGFFSYDLSEKWRGGLSLKFLYSSMAEYHSMGLGVDAGLSYYDADKKLSFGFAFKNIGAQLKSYYDERQKMPWDIQLGISKQMAHAPIRFSLTAMYLNKWKVNYIDESDKEYKGDSFGKTFLKHLVIGVDWLPSENLWIGVGYNPKRAMDMKLEGANALAGFSAGAGLHVKMFDVSASVAKYHPSALSFMISLSTSLSGFKL
;
A
#
# COMPACT_ATOMS: atom_id res chain seq x y z
N MET A 1 13.82 29.93 21.11
CA MET A 1 13.24 28.60 21.42
C MET A 1 11.74 28.63 21.66
N ASN A 2 11.17 29.62 22.31
CA ASN A 2 9.72 29.77 22.54
C ASN A 2 8.92 30.06 21.24
N ASP A 3 9.46 30.85 20.31
CA ASP A 3 8.74 31.22 19.07
C ASP A 3 8.67 30.06 18.08
N MET A 4 9.70 29.24 18.00
CA MET A 4 9.71 28.05 17.16
C MET A 4 8.68 27.00 17.66
N ARG A 5 8.48 26.88 18.97
CA ARG A 5 7.43 26.03 19.55
C ARG A 5 6.02 26.56 19.25
N LYS A 6 5.82 27.87 19.28
CA LYS A 6 4.54 28.53 18.91
C LYS A 6 4.23 28.33 17.42
N ILE A 7 5.23 28.52 16.55
CA ILE A 7 5.07 28.31 15.10
C ILE A 7 4.74 26.84 14.81
N LEU A 8 5.44 25.90 15.46
CA LEU A 8 5.16 24.47 15.32
C LEU A 8 3.76 24.09 15.82
N SER A 9 3.31 24.69 16.94
CA SER A 9 1.96 24.49 17.48
C SER A 9 0.88 25.08 16.56
N ILE A 10 1.11 26.22 15.95
CA ILE A 10 0.18 26.85 14.99
C ILE A 10 0.11 26.02 13.70
N ILE A 11 1.23 25.52 13.19
CA ILE A 11 1.27 24.63 12.03
C ILE A 11 0.53 23.31 12.34
N CYS A 12 0.74 22.71 13.52
CA CYS A 12 -0.01 21.55 13.97
C CYS A 12 -1.52 21.83 14.09
N LEU A 13 -1.90 22.99 14.63
CA LEU A 13 -3.31 23.36 14.79
C LEU A 13 -3.98 23.64 13.43
N CYS A 14 -3.27 24.29 12.50
CA CYS A 14 -3.76 24.49 11.13
C CYS A 14 -3.89 23.17 10.35
N LEU A 15 -3.00 22.21 10.56
CA LEU A 15 -3.10 20.87 9.98
C LEU A 15 -4.32 20.09 10.53
N LEU A 16 -4.66 20.28 11.80
CA LEU A 16 -5.80 19.61 12.44
C LEU A 16 -7.17 20.14 11.99
N THR A 17 -7.26 21.41 11.60
CA THR A 17 -8.55 22.01 11.17
C THR A 17 -8.99 21.58 9.76
N HIS A 18 -8.10 21.04 8.92
CA HIS A 18 -8.43 20.51 7.59
C HIS A 18 -8.81 19.01 7.58
N LEU A 19 -8.85 18.35 8.75
CA LEU A 19 -9.14 16.91 8.86
C LEU A 19 -10.63 16.53 8.77
N ALA A 20 -11.55 17.50 8.73
CA ALA A 20 -12.98 17.24 8.72
C ALA A 20 -13.52 17.26 7.29
N HIS A 21 -13.93 16.12 6.76
CA HIS A 21 -14.71 15.81 5.54
C HIS A 21 -13.90 15.18 4.39
N ALA A 22 -13.45 13.94 4.57
CA ALA A 22 -13.04 13.12 3.46
C ALA A 22 -13.93 11.88 3.40
N GLN A 23 -14.88 11.85 2.51
CA GLN A 23 -15.60 10.61 2.12
C GLN A 23 -14.66 9.75 1.27
N ILE A 24 -14.64 8.43 1.50
CA ILE A 24 -14.00 7.47 0.61
C ILE A 24 -14.93 7.35 -0.60
N GLY A 25 -14.43 7.63 -1.79
CA GLY A 25 -15.20 7.52 -3.04
C GLY A 25 -15.01 8.71 -3.99
N ASN A 26 -14.62 9.86 -3.47
CA ASN A 26 -14.37 11.07 -4.27
C ASN A 26 -12.88 11.42 -4.32
N GLU A 27 -12.03 10.37 -4.48
CA GLU A 27 -10.58 10.51 -4.46
C GLU A 27 -9.98 10.14 -5.80
N ALA A 28 -9.02 10.93 -6.28
CA ALA A 28 -8.20 10.60 -7.43
C ALA A 28 -7.16 9.53 -7.07
N TYR A 29 -6.64 8.83 -8.09
CA TYR A 29 -5.51 7.90 -7.97
C TYR A 29 -5.72 6.78 -6.94
N GLY A 30 -6.92 6.19 -6.90
CA GLY A 30 -7.26 5.09 -5.97
C GLY A 30 -6.34 3.87 -6.07
N PHE A 31 -5.66 3.66 -7.20
CA PHE A 31 -4.69 2.58 -7.42
C PHE A 31 -3.50 2.62 -6.43
N LEU A 32 -3.18 3.79 -5.85
CA LEU A 32 -2.13 3.95 -4.83
C LEU A 32 -2.42 3.18 -3.52
N ARG A 33 -3.62 2.65 -3.35
CA ARG A 33 -4.02 1.81 -2.21
C ARG A 33 -3.78 0.32 -2.44
N LEU A 34 -3.44 -0.08 -3.66
CA LEU A 34 -3.13 -1.47 -3.95
C LEU A 34 -1.75 -1.85 -3.39
N PRO A 35 -1.58 -3.09 -2.91
CA PRO A 35 -0.28 -3.56 -2.47
C PRO A 35 0.68 -3.66 -3.65
N SER A 36 1.94 -3.33 -3.41
CA SER A 36 3.05 -3.46 -4.37
C SER A 36 4.07 -4.52 -3.94
N SER A 37 3.78 -5.31 -2.89
CA SER A 37 4.55 -6.46 -2.43
C SER A 37 3.62 -7.66 -2.32
N SER A 38 4.04 -8.81 -2.88
CA SER A 38 3.31 -10.07 -2.76
C SER A 38 3.18 -10.52 -1.30
N HIS A 39 4.21 -10.28 -0.48
CA HIS A 39 4.18 -10.59 0.93
C HIS A 39 3.16 -9.71 1.69
N ALA A 40 3.20 -8.40 1.49
CA ALA A 40 2.20 -7.52 2.09
C ALA A 40 0.77 -7.85 1.60
N ASN A 41 0.62 -8.28 0.34
CA ASN A 41 -0.66 -8.78 -0.19
C ASN A 41 -1.13 -10.03 0.55
N ALA A 42 -0.24 -10.99 0.81
CA ALA A 42 -0.53 -12.21 1.58
C ALA A 42 -0.98 -11.88 3.02
N LEU A 43 -0.45 -10.82 3.61
CA LEU A 43 -0.77 -10.36 4.97
C LEU A 43 -1.95 -9.38 5.06
N GLY A 44 -2.88 -9.40 4.09
CA GLY A 44 -4.10 -8.59 4.11
C GLY A 44 -4.04 -7.32 3.26
N GLY A 45 -2.93 -7.07 2.54
CA GLY A 45 -2.74 -5.96 1.62
C GLY A 45 -2.11 -4.71 2.23
N TYR A 46 -1.96 -4.64 3.54
CA TYR A 46 -1.36 -3.52 4.28
C TYR A 46 -0.38 -4.03 5.32
N ASN A 47 0.88 -3.66 5.19
CA ASN A 47 1.88 -3.88 6.21
C ASN A 47 2.95 -2.79 6.15
N VAL A 48 3.19 -2.08 7.26
CA VAL A 48 4.13 -0.96 7.35
C VAL A 48 5.24 -1.21 8.36
N SER A 49 5.31 -2.43 8.93
CA SER A 49 6.22 -2.76 10.03
C SER A 49 7.07 -4.01 9.82
N ILE A 50 6.80 -4.83 8.79
CA ILE A 50 7.58 -6.04 8.50
C ILE A 50 8.99 -5.65 8.07
N ILE A 51 10.00 -6.31 8.65
CA ILE A 51 11.42 -6.09 8.32
C ILE A 51 11.94 -7.31 7.59
N GLU A 52 12.26 -7.13 6.33
CA GLU A 52 12.83 -8.14 5.44
C GLU A 52 13.47 -7.47 4.21
N PRO A 53 14.38 -8.14 3.48
CA PRO A 53 15.08 -7.55 2.33
C PRO A 53 14.21 -7.54 1.05
N ASP A 54 12.98 -7.02 1.13
CA ASP A 54 12.09 -6.81 -0.02
C ASP A 54 11.98 -5.32 -0.35
N PRO A 55 12.61 -4.83 -1.44
CA PRO A 55 12.51 -3.43 -1.86
C PRO A 55 11.07 -2.94 -2.09
N ALA A 56 10.14 -3.84 -2.44
CA ALA A 56 8.74 -3.48 -2.66
C ALA A 56 8.04 -2.96 -1.39
N LEU A 57 8.56 -3.29 -0.19
CA LEU A 57 8.05 -2.73 1.07
C LEU A 57 8.23 -1.22 1.17
N GLY A 58 9.17 -0.63 0.41
CA GLY A 58 9.32 0.82 0.30
C GLY A 58 8.06 1.52 -0.20
N PHE A 59 7.25 0.87 -1.04
CA PHE A 59 5.95 1.39 -1.47
C PHE A 59 4.94 1.44 -0.32
N HIS A 60 5.07 0.61 0.71
CA HIS A 60 4.22 0.59 1.90
C HIS A 60 4.69 1.59 2.95
N ASN A 61 5.98 1.60 3.24
CA ASN A 61 6.63 2.52 4.17
C ASN A 61 8.06 2.78 3.70
N PRO A 62 8.41 4.00 3.27
CA PRO A 62 9.77 4.29 2.77
C PRO A 62 10.87 4.06 3.81
N ALA A 63 10.55 4.06 5.11
CA ALA A 63 11.48 3.74 6.17
C ALA A 63 11.81 2.23 6.29
N LEU A 64 11.18 1.37 5.51
CA LEU A 64 11.52 -0.06 5.45
C LEU A 64 12.68 -0.35 4.51
N LEU A 65 13.06 0.60 3.65
CA LEU A 65 14.25 0.44 2.80
C LEU A 65 15.52 0.55 3.63
N GLY A 66 16.41 -0.42 3.52
CA GLY A 66 17.66 -0.48 4.28
C GLY A 66 18.87 -0.84 3.44
N GLY A 67 20.06 -0.73 4.04
CA GLY A 67 21.34 -1.06 3.41
C GLY A 67 21.43 -2.52 2.94
N GLU A 68 20.67 -3.41 3.55
CA GLU A 68 20.49 -4.81 3.16
C GLU A 68 19.91 -4.99 1.76
N MET A 69 19.25 -3.96 1.23
CA MET A 69 18.67 -3.92 -0.11
C MET A 69 19.59 -3.23 -1.13
N ASP A 70 20.92 -3.25 -0.89
CA ASP A 70 21.87 -2.66 -1.83
C ASP A 70 21.85 -3.35 -3.18
N ASN A 71 21.73 -2.53 -4.23
CA ASN A 71 21.75 -2.96 -5.62
C ASN A 71 20.70 -4.02 -5.96
N MET A 72 19.50 -3.92 -5.35
CA MET A 72 18.38 -4.84 -5.58
C MET A 72 17.35 -4.26 -6.55
N VAL A 73 16.77 -5.14 -7.33
CA VAL A 73 15.59 -4.88 -8.16
C VAL A 73 14.46 -5.79 -7.71
N ASN A 74 13.26 -5.22 -7.64
CA ASN A 74 12.03 -5.98 -7.43
C ASN A 74 11.04 -5.67 -8.57
N LEU A 75 10.34 -6.72 -9.01
CA LEU A 75 9.27 -6.68 -10.02
C LEU A 75 8.04 -7.34 -9.44
N ASN A 76 6.89 -6.69 -9.56
CA ASN A 76 5.60 -7.23 -9.14
C ASN A 76 4.59 -7.15 -10.28
N TYR A 77 3.77 -8.18 -10.38
CA TYR A 77 2.61 -8.22 -11.25
C TYR A 77 1.39 -8.67 -10.46
N LEU A 78 0.31 -7.91 -10.56
CA LEU A 78 -0.98 -8.17 -9.94
C LEU A 78 -2.05 -8.27 -11.03
N ASN A 79 -2.66 -9.43 -11.19
CA ASN A 79 -3.95 -9.53 -11.83
C ASN A 79 -5.03 -9.23 -10.79
N TYR A 80 -5.65 -8.05 -10.92
CA TYR A 80 -6.58 -7.54 -9.92
C TYR A 80 -7.95 -8.18 -10.07
N ILE A 81 -8.60 -8.00 -11.21
CA ILE A 81 -9.90 -8.59 -11.57
C ILE A 81 -10.01 -8.60 -13.09
N SER A 82 -10.39 -9.75 -13.70
CA SER A 82 -10.56 -9.85 -15.15
C SER A 82 -9.35 -9.29 -15.91
N ASP A 83 -9.55 -8.30 -16.78
CA ASP A 83 -8.53 -7.67 -17.58
C ASP A 83 -7.82 -6.50 -16.88
N ILE A 84 -8.17 -6.24 -15.61
CA ILE A 84 -7.55 -5.19 -14.81
C ILE A 84 -6.25 -5.72 -14.21
N ASN A 85 -5.15 -5.08 -14.55
CA ASN A 85 -3.82 -5.50 -14.15
C ASN A 85 -3.01 -4.35 -13.59
N ALA A 86 -2.14 -4.66 -12.63
CA ALA A 86 -1.16 -3.72 -12.09
C ALA A 86 0.24 -4.33 -12.14
N GLY A 87 1.23 -3.47 -12.21
CA GLY A 87 2.62 -3.85 -12.07
C GLY A 87 3.39 -2.79 -11.30
N SER A 88 4.42 -3.21 -10.60
CA SER A 88 5.35 -2.28 -9.97
C SER A 88 6.77 -2.79 -10.08
N THR A 89 7.70 -1.85 -10.09
CA THR A 89 9.13 -2.13 -10.05
C THR A 89 9.82 -1.11 -9.16
N ILE A 90 10.87 -1.54 -8.51
CA ILE A 90 11.73 -0.66 -7.72
C ILE A 90 13.18 -1.15 -7.80
N TYR A 91 14.10 -0.22 -7.97
CA TYR A 91 15.53 -0.42 -7.79
C TYR A 91 15.98 0.33 -6.54
N THR A 92 16.81 -0.32 -5.73
CA THR A 92 17.36 0.26 -4.50
C THR A 92 18.87 0.17 -4.48
N LYS A 93 19.50 1.18 -3.87
CA LYS A 93 20.95 1.25 -3.69
C LYS A 93 21.30 1.91 -2.37
N ALA A 94 22.19 1.26 -1.62
CA ALA A 94 22.78 1.85 -0.42
C ALA A 94 23.59 3.10 -0.76
N PHE A 95 23.52 4.10 0.11
CA PHE A 95 24.24 5.36 0.00
C PHE A 95 24.97 5.64 1.29
N LYS A 96 26.29 5.61 1.23
CA LYS A 96 27.16 5.67 2.41
C LYS A 96 26.81 4.53 3.40
N GLU A 97 27.08 4.74 4.68
CA GLU A 97 26.89 3.71 5.71
C GLU A 97 25.46 3.61 6.23
N ARG A 98 24.64 4.65 6.05
CA ARG A 98 23.35 4.79 6.76
C ARG A 98 22.17 5.16 5.87
N GLY A 99 22.38 5.43 4.62
CA GLY A 99 21.35 5.85 3.68
C GLY A 99 21.01 4.77 2.66
N THR A 100 19.79 4.75 2.18
CA THR A 100 19.36 3.96 1.02
C THR A 100 18.43 4.82 0.17
N TRP A 101 18.70 4.88 -1.12
CA TRP A 101 17.80 5.51 -2.07
C TRP A 101 17.19 4.46 -3.00
N GLY A 102 16.07 4.79 -3.60
CA GLY A 102 15.40 3.93 -4.56
C GLY A 102 14.66 4.74 -5.62
N ALA A 103 14.45 4.12 -6.76
CA ALA A 103 13.58 4.64 -7.81
C ALA A 103 12.63 3.54 -8.24
N GLY A 104 11.35 3.85 -8.35
CA GLY A 104 10.32 2.87 -8.69
C GLY A 104 9.21 3.44 -9.54
N ALA A 105 8.44 2.55 -10.13
CA ALA A 105 7.27 2.87 -10.91
C ALA A 105 6.14 1.89 -10.58
N THR A 106 4.91 2.39 -10.62
CA THR A 106 3.69 1.57 -10.53
C THR A 106 2.84 1.88 -11.75
N PHE A 107 2.33 0.86 -12.38
CA PHE A 107 1.42 0.94 -13.52
C PHE A 107 0.12 0.21 -13.17
N PHE A 108 -1.01 0.80 -13.53
CA PHE A 108 -2.33 0.19 -13.40
C PHE A 108 -3.10 0.35 -14.69
N SER A 109 -3.62 -0.75 -15.22
CA SER A 109 -4.42 -0.80 -16.44
C SER A 109 -5.82 -1.29 -16.12
N TYR A 110 -6.81 -0.55 -16.53
CA TYR A 110 -8.23 -0.92 -16.38
C TYR A 110 -8.73 -1.85 -17.49
N GLY A 111 -7.83 -2.31 -18.38
CA GLY A 111 -8.22 -3.13 -19.53
C GLY A 111 -8.95 -2.33 -20.60
N LYS A 112 -9.78 -3.04 -21.37
CA LYS A 112 -10.67 -2.44 -22.38
C LYS A 112 -12.05 -2.22 -21.78
N ILE A 113 -12.50 -0.98 -21.79
CA ILE A 113 -13.83 -0.57 -21.33
C ILE A 113 -14.70 -0.33 -22.56
N LYS A 114 -15.79 -1.07 -22.70
CA LYS A 114 -16.71 -0.87 -23.81
C LYS A 114 -17.47 0.43 -23.65
N GLU A 115 -17.43 1.26 -24.65
CA GLU A 115 -18.16 2.52 -24.72
C GLU A 115 -19.46 2.33 -25.48
N TYR A 116 -20.55 2.87 -24.93
CA TYR A 116 -21.88 2.82 -25.53
C TYR A 116 -22.43 4.23 -25.68
N SER A 117 -23.18 4.47 -26.78
CA SER A 117 -23.93 5.71 -26.99
C SER A 117 -25.07 5.86 -25.97
N LYS A 118 -25.72 7.04 -25.96
CA LYS A 118 -26.92 7.27 -25.18
C LYS A 118 -28.09 6.34 -25.59
N GLU A 119 -28.06 5.87 -26.81
CA GLU A 119 -29.02 4.94 -27.43
C GLU A 119 -28.63 3.46 -27.18
N ASN A 120 -27.60 3.21 -26.32
CA ASN A 120 -27.08 1.88 -25.99
C ASN A 120 -26.47 1.13 -27.17
N GLU A 121 -25.95 1.86 -28.19
CA GLU A 121 -25.18 1.30 -29.28
C GLU A 121 -23.69 1.27 -28.92
N TYR A 122 -23.01 0.18 -29.24
CA TYR A 122 -21.56 0.06 -29.03
C TYR A 122 -20.82 1.01 -29.98
N ILE A 123 -20.05 1.94 -29.41
CA ILE A 123 -19.29 2.95 -30.15
C ILE A 123 -17.83 2.49 -30.33
N GLY A 124 -17.26 1.80 -29.35
CA GLY A 124 -15.86 1.40 -29.38
C GLY A 124 -15.33 0.95 -28.03
N ASP A 125 -14.01 0.73 -27.96
CA ASP A 125 -13.31 0.45 -26.72
C ASP A 125 -12.50 1.68 -26.28
N VAL A 126 -12.63 2.08 -25.03
CA VAL A 126 -11.77 3.08 -24.40
C VAL A 126 -10.83 2.41 -23.42
N SER A 127 -9.68 3.00 -23.19
CA SER A 127 -8.71 2.52 -22.21
C SER A 127 -8.52 3.54 -21.10
N ALA A 128 -8.30 3.04 -19.88
CA ALA A 128 -7.87 3.84 -18.76
C ALA A 128 -6.60 3.25 -18.16
N LYS A 129 -5.69 4.11 -17.73
CA LYS A 129 -4.42 3.70 -17.11
C LYS A 129 -3.91 4.76 -16.17
N ASP A 130 -3.27 4.29 -15.10
CA ASP A 130 -2.60 5.10 -14.12
C ASP A 130 -1.12 4.73 -14.04
N ILE A 131 -0.28 5.74 -13.83
CA ILE A 131 1.17 5.57 -13.66
C ILE A 131 1.61 6.42 -12.47
N ALA A 132 2.44 5.84 -11.61
CA ALA A 132 3.16 6.57 -10.58
C ALA A 132 4.66 6.33 -10.74
N LEU A 133 5.43 7.40 -10.87
CA LEU A 133 6.89 7.39 -10.76
C LEU A 133 7.26 7.84 -9.36
N GLN A 134 8.16 7.12 -8.69
CA GLN A 134 8.47 7.35 -7.28
C GLN A 134 9.97 7.32 -7.04
N GLY A 135 10.45 8.34 -6.31
CA GLY A 135 11.78 8.36 -5.73
C GLY A 135 11.69 8.13 -4.23
N PHE A 136 12.60 7.34 -3.68
CA PHE A 136 12.65 6.97 -2.26
C PHE A 136 13.99 7.35 -1.67
N PHE A 137 13.96 7.76 -0.41
CA PHE A 137 15.15 7.93 0.41
C PHE A 137 14.85 7.52 1.84
N SER A 138 15.70 6.68 2.41
CA SER A 138 15.67 6.30 3.82
C SER A 138 17.02 6.55 4.48
N TYR A 139 17.00 6.73 5.80
CA TYR A 139 18.21 6.99 6.57
C TYR A 139 18.10 6.37 7.98
N ASP A 140 19.15 5.65 8.39
CA ASP A 140 19.28 5.08 9.72
C ASP A 140 19.60 6.19 10.73
N LEU A 141 18.56 6.61 11.47
CA LEU A 141 18.67 7.65 12.51
C LEU A 141 19.46 7.16 13.71
N SER A 142 19.31 5.87 14.04
CA SER A 142 20.06 5.14 15.04
C SER A 142 20.07 3.64 14.68
N GLU A 143 20.69 2.81 15.51
CA GLU A 143 20.72 1.33 15.34
C GLU A 143 19.32 0.70 15.26
N LYS A 144 18.31 1.33 15.88
CA LYS A 144 16.94 0.80 15.95
C LYS A 144 15.92 1.62 15.18
N TRP A 145 16.26 2.85 14.80
CA TRP A 145 15.32 3.77 14.16
C TRP A 145 15.75 4.15 12.76
N ARG A 146 14.84 4.04 11.81
CA ARG A 146 15.02 4.46 10.41
C ARG A 146 13.88 5.37 10.01
N GLY A 147 14.21 6.50 9.39
CA GLY A 147 13.27 7.42 8.76
C GLY A 147 13.30 7.26 7.25
N GLY A 148 12.18 7.55 6.59
CA GLY A 148 12.12 7.47 5.13
C GLY A 148 11.13 8.47 4.54
N LEU A 149 11.41 8.87 3.30
CA LEU A 149 10.57 9.75 2.49
C LEU A 149 10.44 9.18 1.08
N SER A 150 9.30 9.40 0.45
CA SER A 150 9.16 9.18 -0.99
C SER A 150 8.46 10.37 -1.66
N LEU A 151 8.86 10.66 -2.89
CA LEU A 151 8.22 11.64 -3.77
C LEU A 151 7.59 10.90 -4.94
N LYS A 152 6.36 11.25 -5.27
CA LYS A 152 5.56 10.61 -6.33
C LYS A 152 5.13 11.63 -7.37
N PHE A 153 5.35 11.32 -8.63
CA PHE A 153 4.69 11.95 -9.76
C PHE A 153 3.63 11.01 -10.30
N LEU A 154 2.41 11.50 -10.45
CA LEU A 154 1.23 10.73 -10.83
C LEU A 154 0.71 11.22 -12.17
N TYR A 155 0.41 10.27 -13.04
CA TYR A 155 -0.25 10.50 -14.31
C TYR A 155 -1.38 9.50 -14.45
N SER A 156 -2.55 9.99 -14.82
CA SER A 156 -3.72 9.16 -15.07
C SER A 156 -4.39 9.60 -16.38
N SER A 157 -4.81 8.62 -17.16
CA SER A 157 -5.49 8.81 -18.44
C SER A 157 -6.75 7.97 -18.47
N MET A 158 -7.87 8.58 -18.84
CA MET A 158 -9.17 7.93 -19.03
C MET A 158 -9.80 8.47 -20.31
N ALA A 159 -9.83 7.64 -21.35
CA ALA A 159 -10.23 8.07 -22.70
C ALA A 159 -9.42 9.32 -23.13
N GLU A 160 -10.10 10.44 -23.37
CA GLU A 160 -9.51 11.71 -23.78
C GLU A 160 -8.98 12.58 -22.61
N TYR A 161 -9.33 12.22 -21.38
CA TYR A 161 -9.04 13.01 -20.18
C TYR A 161 -7.74 12.58 -19.53
N HIS A 162 -6.99 13.56 -19.03
CA HIS A 162 -5.73 13.32 -18.34
C HIS A 162 -5.68 14.09 -17.03
N SER A 163 -5.12 13.44 -16.04
CA SER A 163 -4.88 14.03 -14.72
C SER A 163 -3.42 13.87 -14.33
N MET A 164 -2.87 14.85 -13.64
CA MET A 164 -1.51 14.82 -13.10
C MET A 164 -1.54 15.20 -11.63
N GLY A 165 -0.66 14.62 -10.84
CA GLY A 165 -0.55 14.90 -9.41
C GLY A 165 0.85 14.74 -8.87
N LEU A 166 1.07 15.32 -7.70
CA LEU A 166 2.27 15.11 -6.89
C LEU A 166 1.85 14.59 -5.52
N GLY A 167 2.61 13.66 -4.99
CA GLY A 167 2.40 13.09 -3.67
C GLY A 167 3.70 12.83 -2.94
N VAL A 168 3.62 12.77 -1.63
CA VAL A 168 4.74 12.46 -0.73
C VAL A 168 4.28 11.41 0.27
N ASP A 169 5.15 10.44 0.57
CA ASP A 169 5.02 9.60 1.75
C ASP A 169 6.14 9.93 2.74
N ALA A 170 5.86 9.81 4.02
CA ALA A 170 6.85 9.87 5.08
C ALA A 170 6.67 8.65 5.99
N GLY A 171 7.78 8.05 6.39
CA GLY A 171 7.78 6.85 7.20
C GLY A 171 8.77 6.89 8.34
N LEU A 172 8.45 6.12 9.37
CA LEU A 172 9.35 5.83 10.48
C LEU A 172 9.26 4.35 10.79
N SER A 173 10.38 3.72 11.00
CA SER A 173 10.50 2.31 11.39
C SER A 173 11.37 2.18 12.63
N TYR A 174 10.93 1.35 13.56
CA TYR A 174 11.69 0.90 14.71
C TYR A 174 11.87 -0.60 14.62
N TYR A 175 13.07 -1.09 14.84
CA TYR A 175 13.36 -2.53 14.88
C TYR A 175 14.31 -2.86 16.04
N ASP A 176 13.90 -3.81 16.87
CA ASP A 176 14.71 -4.42 17.93
C ASP A 176 14.99 -5.87 17.55
N ALA A 177 16.22 -6.13 17.08
CA ALA A 177 16.62 -7.44 16.59
C ALA A 177 16.61 -8.51 17.69
N ASP A 178 17.01 -8.17 18.92
CA ASP A 178 17.05 -9.10 20.05
C ASP A 178 15.65 -9.58 20.41
N LYS A 179 14.68 -8.67 20.33
CA LYS A 179 13.27 -8.97 20.62
C LYS A 179 12.53 -9.44 19.38
N LYS A 180 13.12 -9.35 18.18
CA LYS A 180 12.44 -9.55 16.90
C LYS A 180 11.10 -8.80 16.82
N LEU A 181 11.11 -7.54 17.26
CA LEU A 181 9.96 -6.67 17.37
C LEU A 181 10.18 -5.43 16.52
N SER A 182 9.21 -5.12 15.68
CA SER A 182 9.23 -3.90 14.88
C SER A 182 7.94 -3.10 15.01
N PHE A 183 8.07 -1.79 14.89
CA PHE A 183 6.98 -0.84 14.75
C PHE A 183 7.18 -0.03 13.47
N GLY A 184 6.09 0.25 12.78
CA GLY A 184 6.07 1.10 11.60
C GLY A 184 5.03 2.19 11.73
N PHE A 185 5.39 3.38 11.24
CA PHE A 185 4.48 4.50 11.10
C PHE A 185 4.64 5.07 9.70
N ALA A 186 3.54 5.34 9.01
CA ALA A 186 3.57 5.91 7.67
C ALA A 186 2.45 6.93 7.46
N PHE A 187 2.83 8.09 6.94
CA PHE A 187 1.96 9.02 6.24
C PHE A 187 2.03 8.70 4.75
N LYS A 188 0.89 8.40 4.14
CA LYS A 188 0.81 7.96 2.75
C LYS A 188 0.06 8.97 1.89
N ASN A 189 0.55 9.16 0.66
CA ASN A 189 -0.15 9.87 -0.41
C ASN A 189 -0.59 11.30 -0.05
N ILE A 190 0.21 12.02 0.73
CA ILE A 190 -0.04 13.44 1.02
C ILE A 190 0.31 14.23 -0.23
N GLY A 191 -0.64 14.96 -0.81
CA GLY A 191 -0.40 15.67 -2.05
C GLY A 191 -1.63 16.28 -2.67
N ALA A 192 -1.50 16.66 -3.93
CA ALA A 192 -2.57 17.31 -4.68
C ALA A 192 -2.54 16.95 -6.17
N GLN A 193 -3.70 17.04 -6.80
CA GLN A 193 -3.80 17.11 -8.26
C GLN A 193 -3.27 18.44 -8.76
N LEU A 194 -2.33 18.41 -9.68
CA LEU A 194 -1.85 19.57 -10.45
C LEU A 194 -2.79 19.89 -11.60
N LYS A 195 -3.25 18.84 -12.28
CA LYS A 195 -4.24 18.89 -13.36
C LYS A 195 -5.33 17.86 -13.08
N SER A 196 -6.59 18.29 -13.01
CA SER A 196 -7.76 17.44 -12.89
C SER A 196 -8.26 16.96 -14.26
N TYR A 197 -9.08 15.91 -14.28
CA TYR A 197 -9.75 15.45 -15.51
C TYR A 197 -10.76 16.49 -16.03
N TYR A 198 -11.45 17.17 -15.10
CA TYR A 198 -12.42 18.22 -15.34
C TYR A 198 -12.04 19.43 -14.47
N ASP A 199 -12.90 20.43 -14.40
CA ASP A 199 -12.63 21.66 -13.69
C ASP A 199 -12.50 21.50 -12.17
N GLU A 200 -13.07 20.43 -11.60
CA GLU A 200 -13.00 20.16 -10.16
C GLU A 200 -11.84 19.24 -9.79
N ARG A 201 -11.05 19.65 -8.80
CA ARG A 201 -9.96 18.85 -8.25
C ARG A 201 -10.49 17.84 -7.23
N GLN A 202 -10.06 16.60 -7.37
CA GLN A 202 -10.34 15.54 -6.41
C GLN A 202 -9.23 15.46 -5.36
N LYS A 203 -9.57 14.95 -4.18
CA LYS A 203 -8.60 14.76 -3.09
C LYS A 203 -7.69 13.56 -3.38
N MET A 204 -6.45 13.63 -2.87
CA MET A 204 -5.55 12.48 -2.85
C MET A 204 -6.01 11.42 -1.84
N PRO A 205 -5.72 10.13 -2.07
CA PRO A 205 -6.10 9.05 -1.15
C PRO A 205 -5.11 8.95 0.03
N TRP A 206 -4.93 10.07 0.78
CA TRP A 206 -3.98 10.11 1.87
C TRP A 206 -4.43 9.29 3.08
N ASP A 207 -3.46 8.74 3.80
CA ASP A 207 -3.70 7.83 4.90
C ASP A 207 -2.61 7.97 5.98
N ILE A 208 -2.97 7.64 7.22
CA ILE A 208 -2.06 7.44 8.33
C ILE A 208 -2.15 5.98 8.73
N GLN A 209 -0.99 5.31 8.80
CA GLN A 209 -0.90 3.90 9.12
C GLN A 209 0.08 3.67 10.28
N LEU A 210 -0.28 2.75 11.15
CA LEU A 210 0.56 2.24 12.24
C LEU A 210 0.65 0.73 12.12
N GLY A 211 1.83 0.17 12.30
CA GLY A 211 2.04 -1.27 12.26
C GLY A 211 2.90 -1.76 13.41
N ILE A 212 2.66 -2.99 13.81
CA ILE A 212 3.52 -3.75 14.72
C ILE A 212 3.71 -5.14 14.13
N SER A 213 4.94 -5.65 14.17
CA SER A 213 5.24 -7.04 13.82
C SER A 213 6.13 -7.65 14.89
N LYS A 214 5.82 -8.88 15.26
CA LYS A 214 6.53 -9.62 16.31
C LYS A 214 6.73 -11.08 15.89
N GLN A 215 7.97 -11.49 15.77
CA GLN A 215 8.32 -12.91 15.64
C GLN A 215 8.48 -13.54 17.02
N MET A 216 7.90 -14.73 17.18
CA MET A 216 7.99 -15.50 18.42
C MET A 216 9.41 -16.01 18.63
N ALA A 217 9.87 -16.04 19.90
CA ALA A 217 11.22 -16.48 20.22
C ALA A 217 11.43 -17.99 20.02
N HIS A 218 10.41 -18.80 20.28
CA HIS A 218 10.48 -20.28 20.29
C HIS A 218 9.61 -20.93 19.24
N ALA A 219 9.04 -20.16 18.30
CA ALA A 219 8.25 -20.67 17.20
C ALA A 219 8.56 -19.90 15.92
N PRO A 220 8.59 -20.53 14.74
CA PRO A 220 8.81 -19.87 13.47
C PRO A 220 7.55 -19.13 13.01
N ILE A 221 6.95 -18.34 13.88
CA ILE A 221 5.71 -17.61 13.62
C ILE A 221 5.94 -16.12 13.88
N ARG A 222 5.51 -15.29 12.92
CA ARG A 222 5.48 -13.83 13.05
C ARG A 222 4.04 -13.37 12.95
N PHE A 223 3.62 -12.53 13.90
CA PHE A 223 2.34 -11.84 13.88
C PHE A 223 2.56 -10.40 13.42
N SER A 224 1.65 -9.90 12.61
CA SER A 224 1.61 -8.49 12.23
C SER A 224 0.19 -7.94 12.39
N LEU A 225 0.11 -6.71 12.85
CA LEU A 225 -1.12 -5.93 12.96
C LEU A 225 -0.86 -4.56 12.38
N THR A 226 -1.66 -4.15 11.41
CA THR A 226 -1.59 -2.82 10.81
C THR A 226 -2.93 -2.11 11.00
N ALA A 227 -2.87 -0.91 11.57
CA ALA A 227 -4.00 0.01 11.62
C ALA A 227 -3.88 0.99 10.44
N MET A 228 -4.95 1.14 9.65
CA MET A 228 -5.03 1.96 8.45
C MET A 228 -6.18 2.95 8.53
N TYR A 229 -6.17 3.97 7.67
CA TYR A 229 -7.20 5.04 7.63
C TYR A 229 -7.37 5.79 8.93
N LEU A 230 -6.27 5.96 9.71
CA LEU A 230 -6.32 6.64 11.01
C LEU A 230 -6.63 8.15 10.90
N ASN A 231 -6.57 8.70 9.70
CA ASN A 231 -6.98 10.06 9.37
C ASN A 231 -8.51 10.21 9.19
N LYS A 232 -9.26 9.09 9.17
CA LYS A 232 -10.71 9.08 8.91
C LYS A 232 -11.37 8.04 9.80
N TRP A 233 -12.32 8.44 10.64
CA TRP A 233 -13.06 7.46 11.44
C TRP A 233 -14.13 6.71 10.61
N LYS A 234 -14.86 7.44 9.75
CA LYS A 234 -15.87 6.83 8.86
C LYS A 234 -15.20 6.33 7.58
N VAL A 235 -15.03 5.01 7.46
CA VAL A 235 -14.39 4.35 6.31
C VAL A 235 -15.35 3.59 5.41
N ASN A 236 -16.64 3.78 5.62
CA ASN A 236 -17.68 3.15 4.81
C ASN A 236 -17.93 3.95 3.53
N TYR A 237 -18.24 3.23 2.45
CA TYR A 237 -18.93 3.83 1.32
C TYR A 237 -20.38 4.07 1.75
N ILE A 238 -20.77 5.31 1.88
CA ILE A 238 -22.18 5.68 2.17
C ILE A 238 -22.79 6.04 0.82
N ASP A 239 -23.73 5.23 0.38
CA ASP A 239 -24.66 5.67 -0.66
C ASP A 239 -25.61 6.70 -0.01
N GLU A 240 -25.48 7.97 -0.40
CA GLU A 240 -26.32 9.05 0.13
C GLU A 240 -27.81 8.85 -0.20
N SER A 241 -28.13 7.96 -1.14
CA SER A 241 -29.50 7.56 -1.47
C SER A 241 -30.11 6.57 -0.48
N ASP A 242 -29.28 5.83 0.29
CA ASP A 242 -29.75 4.87 1.29
C ASP A 242 -30.06 5.56 2.62
N LYS A 243 -31.28 6.08 2.72
CA LYS A 243 -31.81 6.74 3.94
C LYS A 243 -31.96 5.79 5.14
N GLU A 244 -31.89 4.48 4.95
CA GLU A 244 -32.00 3.48 6.02
C GLU A 244 -30.67 3.08 6.64
N TYR A 245 -29.54 3.46 6.05
CA TYR A 245 -28.24 3.13 6.59
C TYR A 245 -27.95 3.85 7.91
N LYS A 246 -28.11 3.13 9.02
CA LYS A 246 -27.86 3.64 10.40
C LYS A 246 -26.39 3.80 10.78
N GLY A 247 -25.45 3.54 9.86
CA GLY A 247 -24.04 3.53 10.15
C GLY A 247 -23.56 2.26 10.88
N ASP A 248 -22.26 2.02 10.86
CA ASP A 248 -21.67 0.92 11.61
C ASP A 248 -21.55 1.26 13.11
N SER A 249 -21.66 0.23 13.96
CA SER A 249 -21.34 0.38 15.38
C SER A 249 -19.86 0.70 15.57
N PHE A 250 -19.49 1.31 16.70
CA PHE A 250 -18.10 1.62 17.05
C PHE A 250 -17.15 0.43 16.85
N GLY A 251 -17.53 -0.76 17.34
CA GLY A 251 -16.71 -1.97 17.23
C GLY A 251 -16.50 -2.41 15.77
N LYS A 252 -17.54 -2.35 14.94
CA LYS A 252 -17.39 -2.64 13.49
C LYS A 252 -16.50 -1.63 12.80
N THR A 253 -16.66 -0.34 13.07
CA THR A 253 -15.82 0.71 12.52
C THR A 253 -14.37 0.51 12.95
N PHE A 254 -14.11 0.26 14.24
CA PHE A 254 -12.76 -0.02 14.74
C PHE A 254 -12.11 -1.22 14.03
N LEU A 255 -12.83 -2.33 13.86
CA LEU A 255 -12.32 -3.50 13.15
C LEU A 255 -11.99 -3.20 11.68
N LYS A 256 -12.72 -2.31 11.02
CA LYS A 256 -12.43 -1.90 9.64
C LYS A 256 -11.10 -1.15 9.49
N HIS A 257 -10.54 -0.64 10.57
CA HIS A 257 -9.22 -0.02 10.55
C HIS A 257 -8.07 -1.01 10.71
N LEU A 258 -8.33 -2.27 11.07
CA LEU A 258 -7.31 -3.25 11.35
C LEU A 258 -7.08 -4.21 10.20
N VAL A 259 -5.83 -4.60 10.02
CA VAL A 259 -5.41 -5.71 9.15
C VAL A 259 -4.50 -6.61 9.97
N ILE A 260 -4.78 -7.90 9.95
CA ILE A 260 -4.07 -8.91 10.74
C ILE A 260 -3.33 -9.84 9.78
N GLY A 261 -2.06 -10.08 10.04
CA GLY A 261 -1.24 -11.01 9.28
C GLY A 261 -0.53 -12.00 10.21
N VAL A 262 -0.33 -13.21 9.71
CA VAL A 262 0.43 -14.26 10.37
C VAL A 262 1.34 -14.91 9.34
N ASP A 263 2.63 -15.00 9.64
CA ASP A 263 3.62 -15.72 8.87
C ASP A 263 4.08 -16.97 9.60
N TRP A 264 4.21 -18.04 8.88
CA TRP A 264 4.99 -19.20 9.25
C TRP A 264 6.33 -19.14 8.50
N LEU A 265 7.43 -19.14 9.25
CA LEU A 265 8.81 -18.97 8.78
C LEU A 265 9.63 -20.23 9.08
N PRO A 266 9.38 -21.35 8.37
CA PRO A 266 10.01 -22.65 8.70
C PRO A 266 11.53 -22.63 8.46
N SER A 267 12.02 -21.74 7.62
CA SER A 267 13.44 -21.49 7.37
C SER A 267 13.66 -20.02 7.00
N GLU A 268 14.91 -19.60 6.95
CA GLU A 268 15.29 -18.25 6.48
C GLU A 268 14.94 -18.01 5.00
N ASN A 269 14.76 -19.08 4.24
CA ASN A 269 14.51 -19.03 2.81
C ASN A 269 13.04 -19.22 2.43
N LEU A 270 12.15 -19.53 3.38
CA LEU A 270 10.75 -19.82 3.09
C LEU A 270 9.84 -19.12 4.08
N TRP A 271 8.87 -18.40 3.56
CA TRP A 271 7.75 -17.88 4.34
C TRP A 271 6.41 -18.34 3.73
N ILE A 272 5.43 -18.57 4.60
CA ILE A 272 4.03 -18.80 4.23
C ILE A 272 3.20 -17.84 5.07
N GLY A 273 2.46 -16.97 4.42
CA GLY A 273 1.69 -15.91 5.07
C GLY A 273 0.20 -16.08 4.85
N VAL A 274 -0.59 -15.70 5.86
CA VAL A 274 -2.04 -15.58 5.80
C VAL A 274 -2.45 -14.24 6.41
N GLY A 275 -3.37 -13.55 5.75
CA GLY A 275 -3.86 -12.26 6.19
C GLY A 275 -5.38 -12.19 6.24
N TYR A 276 -5.88 -11.29 7.08
CA TYR A 276 -7.29 -10.97 7.16
C TYR A 276 -7.50 -9.46 7.24
N ASN A 277 -8.34 -8.95 6.36
CA ASN A 277 -8.74 -7.55 6.28
C ASN A 277 -10.24 -7.42 6.56
N PRO A 278 -10.63 -7.06 7.79
CA PRO A 278 -12.04 -6.95 8.17
C PRO A 278 -12.82 -5.93 7.35
N LYS A 279 -12.19 -4.81 6.96
CA LYS A 279 -12.84 -3.81 6.10
C LYS A 279 -13.26 -4.44 4.78
N ARG A 280 -12.33 -5.11 4.11
CA ARG A 280 -12.59 -5.80 2.84
C ARG A 280 -13.67 -6.87 2.99
N ALA A 281 -13.62 -7.65 4.09
CA ALA A 281 -14.63 -8.67 4.39
C ALA A 281 -16.03 -8.08 4.54
N MET A 282 -16.15 -6.95 5.25
CA MET A 282 -17.42 -6.29 5.52
C MET A 282 -17.97 -5.55 4.29
N ASP A 283 -17.09 -4.89 3.51
CA ASP A 283 -17.47 -4.14 2.31
C ASP A 283 -17.92 -5.07 1.16
N MET A 284 -17.43 -6.32 1.14
CA MET A 284 -17.78 -7.32 0.13
C MET A 284 -18.92 -8.26 0.56
N LYS A 285 -19.57 -7.98 1.68
CA LYS A 285 -20.65 -8.83 2.18
C LYS A 285 -21.91 -8.64 1.34
N LEU A 286 -22.12 -9.54 0.37
CA LEU A 286 -23.36 -9.69 -0.39
C LEU A 286 -24.17 -10.85 0.20
N GLU A 287 -25.50 -10.77 0.18
CA GLU A 287 -26.36 -11.88 0.57
C GLU A 287 -26.06 -13.12 -0.30
N GLY A 288 -25.74 -14.22 0.35
CA GLY A 288 -25.52 -15.53 -0.30
C GLY A 288 -24.11 -15.79 -0.87
N ALA A 289 -23.16 -14.85 -0.78
CA ALA A 289 -21.81 -15.07 -1.29
C ALA A 289 -20.72 -14.68 -0.26
N ASN A 290 -19.69 -15.55 -0.13
CA ASN A 290 -18.33 -15.24 0.29
C ASN A 290 -17.89 -15.57 1.72
N ALA A 291 -17.64 -16.87 1.95
CA ALA A 291 -16.94 -17.34 3.14
C ALA A 291 -15.45 -16.85 3.22
N LEU A 292 -14.82 -16.46 2.10
CA LEU A 292 -13.40 -16.09 2.03
C LEU A 292 -13.16 -14.57 1.82
N ALA A 293 -14.20 -13.73 1.93
CA ALA A 293 -14.03 -12.29 1.80
C ALA A 293 -13.08 -11.76 2.89
N GLY A 294 -12.12 -10.92 2.49
CA GLY A 294 -11.11 -10.33 3.38
C GLY A 294 -9.90 -11.22 3.68
N PHE A 295 -9.92 -12.51 3.34
CA PHE A 295 -8.76 -13.38 3.46
C PHE A 295 -7.78 -13.17 2.30
N SER A 296 -6.50 -13.37 2.62
CA SER A 296 -5.40 -13.46 1.68
C SER A 296 -4.41 -14.50 2.16
N ALA A 297 -3.65 -15.07 1.24
CA ALA A 297 -2.59 -16.02 1.55
C ALA A 297 -1.48 -15.92 0.51
N GLY A 298 -0.28 -16.36 0.86
CA GLY A 298 0.85 -16.40 -0.06
C GLY A 298 2.03 -17.14 0.51
N ALA A 299 3.02 -17.34 -0.35
CA ALA A 299 4.29 -17.94 0.01
C ALA A 299 5.41 -17.30 -0.80
N GLY A 300 6.61 -17.32 -0.24
CA GLY A 300 7.81 -16.86 -0.92
C GLY A 300 9.00 -17.72 -0.59
N LEU A 301 9.88 -17.83 -1.55
CA LEU A 301 11.07 -18.68 -1.50
C LEU A 301 12.30 -17.90 -1.99
N HIS A 302 13.35 -17.91 -1.17
CA HIS A 302 14.67 -17.43 -1.55
C HIS A 302 15.46 -18.58 -2.20
N VAL A 303 15.86 -18.41 -3.47
CA VAL A 303 16.63 -19.40 -4.23
C VAL A 303 17.86 -18.73 -4.82
N LYS A 304 19.03 -19.01 -4.25
CA LYS A 304 20.30 -18.40 -4.65
C LYS A 304 20.28 -16.86 -4.55
N MET A 305 20.14 -16.17 -5.67
CA MET A 305 20.09 -14.71 -5.75
C MET A 305 18.66 -14.18 -5.98
N PHE A 306 17.69 -15.05 -6.10
CA PHE A 306 16.31 -14.68 -6.42
C PHE A 306 15.38 -14.91 -5.25
N ASP A 307 14.55 -13.93 -4.97
CA ASP A 307 13.38 -14.05 -4.10
C ASP A 307 12.14 -14.11 -4.98
N VAL A 308 11.45 -15.21 -4.97
CA VAL A 308 10.22 -15.43 -5.74
C VAL A 308 9.06 -15.62 -4.77
N SER A 309 7.99 -14.90 -4.96
CA SER A 309 6.80 -15.05 -4.14
C SER A 309 5.52 -14.93 -4.95
N ALA A 310 4.48 -15.57 -4.44
CA ALA A 310 3.13 -15.49 -5.00
C ALA A 310 2.11 -15.37 -3.88
N SER A 311 1.03 -14.64 -4.16
CA SER A 311 -0.06 -14.47 -3.20
C SER A 311 -1.39 -14.35 -3.90
N VAL A 312 -2.44 -14.69 -3.18
CA VAL A 312 -3.83 -14.58 -3.59
C VAL A 312 -4.59 -13.74 -2.56
N ALA A 313 -5.50 -12.92 -3.03
CA ALA A 313 -6.41 -12.16 -2.17
C ALA A 313 -7.75 -11.99 -2.86
N LYS A 314 -8.81 -11.80 -2.09
CA LYS A 314 -10.12 -11.54 -2.65
C LYS A 314 -10.41 -10.05 -2.56
N TYR A 315 -10.25 -9.33 -3.69
CA TYR A 315 -10.52 -7.89 -3.83
C TYR A 315 -11.92 -7.60 -4.36
N HIS A 316 -12.57 -8.61 -4.93
CA HIS A 316 -13.92 -8.51 -5.48
C HIS A 316 -14.77 -9.73 -5.07
N PRO A 317 -16.09 -9.59 -4.87
CA PRO A 317 -16.95 -10.70 -4.48
C PRO A 317 -16.87 -11.92 -5.39
N SER A 318 -16.75 -11.70 -6.69
CA SER A 318 -16.82 -12.76 -7.72
C SER A 318 -15.47 -13.26 -8.22
N ALA A 319 -14.33 -12.65 -7.81
CA ALA A 319 -13.02 -12.98 -8.36
C ALA A 319 -11.93 -13.03 -7.29
N LEU A 320 -10.95 -13.90 -7.51
CA LEU A 320 -9.67 -13.92 -6.79
C LEU A 320 -8.68 -13.05 -7.57
N SER A 321 -7.92 -12.26 -6.84
CA SER A 321 -6.78 -11.53 -7.36
C SER A 321 -5.51 -12.29 -7.05
N PHE A 322 -4.56 -12.25 -7.96
CA PHE A 322 -3.33 -13.01 -7.91
C PHE A 322 -2.13 -12.10 -8.11
N MET A 323 -1.11 -12.23 -7.28
CA MET A 323 0.11 -11.42 -7.35
C MET A 323 1.36 -12.31 -7.36
N ILE A 324 2.32 -11.95 -8.21
CA ILE A 324 3.67 -12.53 -8.24
C ILE A 324 4.68 -11.42 -8.02
N SER A 325 5.73 -11.74 -7.26
CA SER A 325 6.90 -10.87 -7.06
C SER A 325 8.18 -11.62 -7.36
N LEU A 326 9.12 -10.90 -7.94
CA LEU A 326 10.48 -11.36 -8.17
C LEU A 326 11.44 -10.28 -7.70
N SER A 327 12.33 -10.60 -6.76
CA SER A 327 13.44 -9.74 -6.35
C SER A 327 14.78 -10.40 -6.65
N THR A 328 15.79 -9.61 -6.94
CA THR A 328 17.16 -10.08 -7.11
C THR A 328 18.17 -9.00 -6.81
N SER A 329 19.34 -9.40 -6.29
CA SER A 329 20.49 -8.51 -6.16
C SER A 329 21.30 -8.52 -7.46
N LEU A 330 21.49 -7.35 -8.06
CA LEU A 330 22.29 -7.18 -9.27
C LEU A 330 23.79 -7.38 -9.01
N SER A 331 24.23 -7.27 -7.75
CA SER A 331 25.62 -7.52 -7.36
C SER A 331 26.07 -8.99 -7.55
N GLY A 332 25.08 -9.91 -7.64
CA GLY A 332 25.34 -11.32 -7.92
C GLY A 332 25.64 -11.62 -9.39
N PHE A 333 25.31 -10.72 -10.30
CA PHE A 333 25.65 -10.85 -11.71
C PHE A 333 27.05 -10.27 -11.92
N LYS A 334 28.05 -11.14 -12.17
CA LYS A 334 29.36 -10.71 -12.66
C LYS A 334 29.17 -10.18 -14.09
N LEU A 335 28.99 -8.87 -14.23
CA LEU A 335 29.10 -8.19 -15.51
C LEU A 335 30.58 -8.02 -15.89
#